data_79b1394595b2238220824dd2af363dab
#
_entry.id   79b1394595b2238220824dd2af363dab
#
_cell.length_a   1.000
_cell.length_b   1.000
_cell.length_c   1.000
_cell.angle_alpha   90.00
_cell.angle_beta   90.00
_cell.angle_gamma   90.00
#
_symmetry.space_group_name_H-M   'P 1'
#
loop_
_entity.id
_entity.type
_entity.pdbx_description
1 polymer ?
#
loop_
_entity_poly.entity_id
_entity_poly.type
_entity_poly.pdbx_seq_one_letter_code
_entity_poly.pdbx_strand_id
1 'polypeptide(L)'
;ADVDRAIDGVRWYADGIEPMLAGRAPLDGPVSNIASWNYPMSVLVHAALVQALAGNAVIAKTPTDGGVACLTLAMALAAREGVPVTLVGGSGRELNQALVRAPEIGCVSFVGGRDTGADVATAVAGLGKPHILEQEVLNTWGIWDFSGWERLTAVIPKLFEYGKQRCTAYPRFVVQRSLLDAFLAAYLPAVRSVRVGHPLAVADPADPLPELDFGPLINAAKSKELTDQVAEAVDRGAVPPYRGRPDDTRFLPGQDTSAYVHPVTLLNPPPSSPLHHAEPFGPVDTIVLVDTEAELLAAMNASNGALVATLATDDRATYDRLAPQIRAFKTGHGVPRSRGDRDELFGGFGASWRGAFVGGDLLVRAVTRGPAEERLPGNFPDHQLMP
;
A
#
# COMPACT_ATOMS: atom_id res chain seq x y z
N ALA A 1 5.57 -0.65 15.44
CA ALA A 1 5.85 -0.01 14.13
C ALA A 1 4.68 0.84 13.62
N ASP A 2 3.44 0.28 13.46
CA ASP A 2 2.30 1.06 12.94
C ASP A 2 1.86 2.16 13.93
N VAL A 3 1.74 1.83 15.21
CA VAL A 3 1.39 2.77 16.29
C VAL A 3 2.45 3.88 16.42
N ASP A 4 3.72 3.53 16.52
CA ASP A 4 4.81 4.50 16.65
C ASP A 4 4.83 5.48 15.46
N ARG A 5 4.62 4.95 14.26
CA ARG A 5 4.56 5.75 13.03
C ARG A 5 3.39 6.75 13.06
N ALA A 6 2.23 6.34 13.57
CA ALA A 6 1.08 7.22 13.74
C ALA A 6 1.37 8.33 14.77
N ILE A 7 1.92 7.96 15.93
CA ILE A 7 2.26 8.91 16.99
C ILE A 7 3.25 9.95 16.48
N ASP A 8 4.36 9.51 15.91
CA ASP A 8 5.38 10.40 15.37
C ASP A 8 4.85 11.29 14.25
N GLY A 9 3.95 10.76 13.40
CA GLY A 9 3.32 11.52 12.32
C GLY A 9 2.43 12.64 12.87
N VAL A 10 1.55 12.32 13.82
CA VAL A 10 0.66 13.32 14.42
C VAL A 10 1.44 14.38 15.17
N ARG A 11 2.51 14.02 15.91
CA ARG A 11 3.39 14.97 16.58
C ARG A 11 4.04 15.95 15.59
N TRP A 12 4.56 15.45 14.48
CA TRP A 12 5.15 16.29 13.44
C TRP A 12 4.17 17.33 12.91
N TYR A 13 2.90 16.95 12.70
CA TYR A 13 1.87 17.91 12.31
C TYR A 13 1.50 18.85 13.48
N ALA A 14 1.37 18.35 14.70
CA ALA A 14 1.05 19.19 15.85
C ALA A 14 2.09 20.30 16.07
N ASP A 15 3.37 19.99 15.83
CA ASP A 15 4.48 20.92 15.96
C ASP A 15 4.57 21.94 14.80
N GLY A 16 4.03 21.59 13.61
CA GLY A 16 4.23 22.38 12.38
C GLY A 16 2.96 22.86 11.67
N ILE A 17 1.76 22.64 12.21
CA ILE A 17 0.51 22.87 11.47
C ILE A 17 0.12 24.35 11.33
N GLU A 18 0.51 25.22 12.27
CA GLU A 18 0.09 26.63 12.27
C GLU A 18 0.41 27.36 10.95
N PRO A 19 1.65 27.32 10.41
CA PRO A 19 1.93 27.92 9.12
C PRO A 19 1.18 27.24 7.96
N MET A 20 0.86 25.93 8.06
CA MET A 20 0.09 25.22 7.03
C MET A 20 -1.37 25.68 6.99
N LEU A 21 -1.90 26.20 8.09
CA LEU A 21 -3.27 26.72 8.23
C LEU A 21 -3.39 28.20 7.90
N ALA A 22 -2.29 28.91 7.65
CA ALA A 22 -2.35 30.34 7.38
C ALA A 22 -3.23 30.67 6.17
N GLY A 23 -4.27 31.49 6.36
CA GLY A 23 -5.22 31.86 5.33
C GLY A 23 -6.21 30.74 4.91
N ARG A 24 -6.34 29.71 5.72
CA ARG A 24 -7.21 28.55 5.45
C ARG A 24 -8.33 28.45 6.47
N ALA A 25 -9.41 27.79 6.09
CA ALA A 25 -10.54 27.49 6.95
C ALA A 25 -10.90 25.99 6.87
N PRO A 26 -11.49 25.41 7.93
CA PRO A 26 -12.05 24.05 7.87
C PRO A 26 -13.09 23.91 6.75
N LEU A 27 -13.35 22.69 6.35
CA LEU A 27 -14.44 22.36 5.42
C LEU A 27 -15.81 22.62 6.06
N ASP A 28 -16.83 22.81 5.23
CA ASP A 28 -18.21 23.04 5.71
C ASP A 28 -18.88 21.78 6.28
N GLY A 29 -18.27 20.59 6.07
CA GLY A 29 -18.76 19.30 6.56
C GLY A 29 -17.63 18.42 7.04
N PRO A 30 -17.94 17.29 7.71
CA PRO A 30 -16.94 16.37 8.22
C PRO A 30 -16.13 15.71 7.10
N VAL A 31 -14.89 15.31 7.42
CA VAL A 31 -14.09 14.45 6.58
C VAL A 31 -14.47 13.00 6.88
N SER A 32 -14.88 12.26 5.84
CA SER A 32 -15.17 10.83 5.94
C SER A 32 -13.95 10.02 5.58
N ASN A 33 -13.47 9.17 6.50
CA ASN A 33 -12.32 8.30 6.32
C ASN A 33 -12.75 6.84 6.23
N ILE A 34 -12.43 6.21 5.11
CA ILE A 34 -12.67 4.79 4.83
C ILE A 34 -11.32 4.18 4.47
N ALA A 35 -10.69 3.46 5.40
CA ALA A 35 -9.38 2.89 5.17
C ALA A 35 -9.38 1.37 5.30
N SER A 36 -8.38 0.74 4.72
CA SER A 36 -8.18 -0.70 4.80
C SER A 36 -7.55 -1.09 6.16
N TRP A 37 -7.54 -2.37 6.42
CA TRP A 37 -7.16 -2.98 7.72
C TRP A 37 -5.64 -3.03 7.97
N ASN A 38 -4.81 -2.89 6.93
CA ASN A 38 -3.37 -3.18 7.00
C ASN A 38 -2.53 -2.11 7.73
N TYR A 39 -3.02 -0.87 7.77
CA TYR A 39 -2.41 0.25 8.49
C TYR A 39 -3.45 1.06 9.28
N PRO A 40 -4.11 0.45 10.28
CA PRO A 40 -5.21 1.12 10.99
C PRO A 40 -4.74 2.37 11.74
N MET A 41 -3.53 2.41 12.25
CA MET A 41 -3.01 3.53 13.03
C MET A 41 -2.32 4.57 12.14
N SER A 42 -1.34 4.18 11.33
CA SER A 42 -0.54 5.15 10.56
C SER A 42 -1.23 5.68 9.30
N VAL A 43 -2.32 5.07 8.86
CA VAL A 43 -3.16 5.60 7.78
C VAL A 43 -4.44 6.20 8.35
N LEU A 44 -5.32 5.42 9.00
CA LEU A 44 -6.64 5.91 9.41
C LEU A 44 -6.58 6.85 10.61
N VAL A 45 -5.95 6.44 11.74
CA VAL A 45 -5.88 7.30 12.95
C VAL A 45 -5.04 8.53 12.69
N HIS A 46 -3.89 8.38 12.04
CA HIS A 46 -3.03 9.51 11.69
C HIS A 46 -3.78 10.53 10.83
N ALA A 47 -4.43 10.11 9.73
CA ALA A 47 -5.18 11.01 8.88
C ALA A 47 -6.33 11.70 9.65
N ALA A 48 -7.11 10.94 10.44
CA ALA A 48 -8.20 11.47 11.23
C ALA A 48 -7.75 12.54 12.23
N LEU A 49 -6.64 12.31 12.93
CA LEU A 49 -6.12 13.29 13.91
C LEU A 49 -5.55 14.54 13.23
N VAL A 50 -4.85 14.40 12.10
CA VAL A 50 -4.36 15.56 11.33
C VAL A 50 -5.52 16.39 10.76
N GLN A 51 -6.58 15.73 10.29
CA GLN A 51 -7.79 16.40 9.80
C GLN A 51 -8.51 17.14 10.95
N ALA A 52 -8.54 16.57 12.14
CA ALA A 52 -9.08 17.22 13.33
C ALA A 52 -8.22 18.42 13.77
N LEU A 53 -6.88 18.29 13.73
CA LEU A 53 -5.95 19.41 13.95
C LEU A 53 -6.18 20.55 12.94
N ALA A 54 -6.57 20.22 11.71
CA ALA A 54 -6.95 21.20 10.68
C ALA A 54 -8.34 21.85 10.92
N GLY A 55 -9.01 21.52 12.03
CA GLY A 55 -10.28 22.11 12.46
C GLY A 55 -11.52 21.40 11.97
N ASN A 56 -11.41 20.21 11.37
CA ASN A 56 -12.56 19.46 10.85
C ASN A 56 -13.16 18.52 11.90
N ALA A 57 -14.47 18.29 11.81
CA ALA A 57 -15.07 17.07 12.35
C ALA A 57 -14.69 15.87 11.47
N VAL A 58 -14.50 14.70 12.07
CA VAL A 58 -13.98 13.52 11.37
C VAL A 58 -14.86 12.30 11.66
N ILE A 59 -15.23 11.58 10.62
CA ILE A 59 -15.87 10.27 10.71
C ILE A 59 -14.88 9.21 10.21
N ALA A 60 -14.57 8.22 11.04
CA ALA A 60 -13.69 7.11 10.67
C ALA A 60 -14.48 5.81 10.63
N LYS A 61 -14.44 5.10 9.51
CA LYS A 61 -15.07 3.79 9.36
C LYS A 61 -14.09 2.69 9.68
N THR A 62 -14.46 1.76 10.58
CA THR A 62 -13.65 0.57 10.82
C THR A 62 -13.56 -0.29 9.55
N PRO A 63 -12.40 -0.91 9.26
CA PRO A 63 -12.37 -1.97 8.27
C PRO A 63 -13.31 -3.12 8.68
N THR A 64 -13.70 -3.94 7.71
CA THR A 64 -14.58 -5.09 7.98
C THR A 64 -13.84 -6.13 8.83
N ASP A 65 -12.58 -6.37 8.51
CA ASP A 65 -11.69 -7.28 9.23
C ASP A 65 -10.49 -6.53 9.80
N GLY A 66 -10.03 -6.91 10.98
CA GLY A 66 -8.81 -6.39 11.61
C GLY A 66 -8.92 -4.95 12.15
N GLY A 67 -7.98 -4.56 12.99
CA GLY A 67 -7.80 -3.18 13.45
C GLY A 67 -8.86 -2.62 14.42
N VAL A 68 -10.00 -3.26 14.62
CA VAL A 68 -11.14 -2.70 15.38
C VAL A 68 -10.76 -2.33 16.81
N ALA A 69 -10.02 -3.18 17.51
CA ALA A 69 -9.66 -2.94 18.92
C ALA A 69 -8.75 -1.70 19.07
N CYS A 70 -7.71 -1.58 18.26
CA CYS A 70 -6.80 -0.43 18.32
C CYS A 70 -7.48 0.86 17.86
N LEU A 71 -8.34 0.81 16.83
CA LEU A 71 -9.12 1.95 16.37
C LEU A 71 -10.11 2.42 17.44
N THR A 72 -10.84 1.50 18.06
CA THR A 72 -11.79 1.83 19.14
C THR A 72 -11.07 2.52 20.30
N LEU A 73 -9.92 1.98 20.73
CA LEU A 73 -9.15 2.58 21.81
C LEU A 73 -8.64 3.97 21.43
N ALA A 74 -8.03 4.13 20.25
CA ALA A 74 -7.49 5.40 19.80
C ALA A 74 -8.57 6.47 19.67
N MET A 75 -9.72 6.16 19.05
CA MET A 75 -10.80 7.10 18.86
C MET A 75 -11.56 7.41 20.15
N ALA A 76 -11.69 6.45 21.07
CA ALA A 76 -12.26 6.69 22.41
C ALA A 76 -11.37 7.63 23.24
N LEU A 77 -10.05 7.46 23.18
CA LEU A 77 -9.12 8.37 23.84
C LEU A 77 -9.19 9.78 23.23
N ALA A 78 -9.20 9.90 21.90
CA ALA A 78 -9.33 11.18 21.21
C ALA A 78 -10.65 11.90 21.57
N ALA A 79 -11.75 11.18 21.55
CA ALA A 79 -13.07 11.73 21.93
C ALA A 79 -13.10 12.17 23.40
N ARG A 80 -12.47 11.43 24.32
CA ARG A 80 -12.35 11.82 25.74
C ARG A 80 -11.60 13.15 25.92
N GLU A 81 -10.61 13.40 25.07
CA GLU A 81 -9.82 14.66 25.07
C GLU A 81 -10.54 15.79 24.27
N GLY A 82 -11.78 15.56 23.83
CA GLY A 82 -12.59 16.57 23.14
C GLY A 82 -12.28 16.69 21.63
N VAL A 83 -11.51 15.79 21.06
CA VAL A 83 -11.24 15.79 19.61
C VAL A 83 -12.51 15.38 18.86
N PRO A 84 -12.96 16.12 17.82
CA PRO A 84 -14.24 15.88 17.14
C PRO A 84 -14.15 14.68 16.17
N VAL A 85 -13.95 13.47 16.69
CA VAL A 85 -13.88 12.24 15.94
C VAL A 85 -15.03 11.30 16.27
N THR A 86 -15.56 10.61 15.26
CA THR A 86 -16.60 9.59 15.41
C THR A 86 -16.16 8.33 14.72
N LEU A 87 -16.17 7.20 15.42
CA LEU A 87 -15.89 5.87 14.85
C LEU A 87 -17.20 5.18 14.53
N VAL A 88 -17.35 4.70 13.30
CA VAL A 88 -18.51 3.93 12.84
C VAL A 88 -18.09 2.56 12.34
N GLY A 89 -18.89 1.55 12.60
CA GLY A 89 -18.71 0.17 12.12
C GLY A 89 -19.87 -0.26 11.23
N GLY A 90 -19.63 -1.16 10.32
CA GLY A 90 -20.65 -1.71 9.42
C GLY A 90 -20.11 -2.01 8.03
N SER A 91 -20.94 -2.60 7.17
CA SER A 91 -20.54 -2.91 5.80
C SER A 91 -20.36 -1.63 4.98
N GLY A 92 -19.37 -1.62 4.09
CA GLY A 92 -19.14 -0.49 3.19
C GLY A 92 -20.34 -0.20 2.29
N ARG A 93 -21.10 -1.23 1.91
CA ARG A 93 -22.32 -1.08 1.09
C ARG A 93 -23.41 -0.30 1.83
N GLU A 94 -23.66 -0.63 3.09
CA GLU A 94 -24.69 0.03 3.90
C GLU A 94 -24.31 1.47 4.25
N LEU A 95 -23.03 1.71 4.54
CA LEU A 95 -22.54 3.01 4.96
C LEU A 95 -22.21 3.96 3.79
N ASN A 96 -22.14 3.46 2.55
CA ASN A 96 -21.74 4.26 1.37
C ASN A 96 -22.62 5.51 1.19
N GLN A 97 -23.94 5.38 1.39
CA GLN A 97 -24.85 6.52 1.26
C GLN A 97 -24.50 7.63 2.27
N ALA A 98 -24.23 7.27 3.50
CA ALA A 98 -23.94 8.23 4.58
C ALA A 98 -22.50 8.76 4.51
N LEU A 99 -21.53 7.93 4.19
CA LEU A 99 -20.11 8.28 4.28
C LEU A 99 -19.52 8.86 2.99
N VAL A 100 -20.14 8.60 1.83
CA VAL A 100 -19.64 9.06 0.53
C VAL A 100 -20.62 10.01 -0.15
N ARG A 101 -21.91 9.64 -0.19
CA ARG A 101 -22.90 10.34 -1.00
C ARG A 101 -23.67 11.44 -0.27
N ALA A 102 -23.74 11.40 1.06
CA ALA A 102 -24.47 12.41 1.83
C ALA A 102 -23.92 13.83 1.56
N PRO A 103 -24.76 14.81 1.25
CA PRO A 103 -24.32 16.17 0.90
C PRO A 103 -23.54 16.86 2.04
N GLU A 104 -23.76 16.44 3.28
CA GLU A 104 -23.10 16.97 4.47
C GLU A 104 -21.62 16.59 4.57
N ILE A 105 -21.16 15.56 3.85
CA ILE A 105 -19.75 15.17 3.84
C ILE A 105 -18.94 16.18 3.03
N GLY A 106 -17.97 16.83 3.69
CA GLY A 106 -17.12 17.85 3.10
C GLY A 106 -15.96 17.30 2.27
N CYS A 107 -15.43 16.13 2.64
CA CYS A 107 -14.35 15.45 1.92
C CYS A 107 -14.41 13.94 2.14
N VAL A 108 -14.03 13.15 1.16
CA VAL A 108 -13.88 11.69 1.28
C VAL A 108 -12.42 11.29 1.16
N SER A 109 -11.89 10.63 2.19
CA SER A 109 -10.58 10.00 2.21
C SER A 109 -10.76 8.48 2.18
N PHE A 110 -10.25 7.82 1.15
CA PHE A 110 -10.42 6.38 0.94
C PHE A 110 -9.08 5.71 0.65
N VAL A 111 -8.83 4.58 1.29
CA VAL A 111 -7.73 3.68 0.98
C VAL A 111 -8.28 2.25 0.93
N GLY A 112 -8.16 1.58 -0.20
CA GLY A 112 -8.72 0.23 -0.33
C GLY A 112 -8.60 -0.40 -1.71
N GLY A 113 -9.30 -1.50 -1.91
CA GLY A 113 -9.29 -2.28 -3.15
C GLY A 113 -9.85 -1.51 -4.36
N ARG A 114 -9.46 -1.97 -5.53
CA ARG A 114 -9.75 -1.32 -6.83
C ARG A 114 -11.24 -1.13 -7.10
N ASP A 115 -12.05 -2.17 -6.93
CA ASP A 115 -13.47 -2.12 -7.31
C ASP A 115 -14.25 -1.14 -6.42
N THR A 116 -14.08 -1.23 -5.10
CA THR A 116 -14.70 -0.29 -4.16
C THR A 116 -14.19 1.14 -4.40
N GLY A 117 -12.90 1.29 -4.67
CA GLY A 117 -12.29 2.59 -4.98
C GLY A 117 -12.86 3.22 -6.26
N ALA A 118 -13.10 2.43 -7.29
CA ALA A 118 -13.72 2.91 -8.54
C ALA A 118 -15.17 3.40 -8.32
N ASP A 119 -15.95 2.68 -7.49
CA ASP A 119 -17.32 3.10 -7.13
C ASP A 119 -17.31 4.40 -6.32
N VAL A 120 -16.42 4.53 -5.34
CA VAL A 120 -16.24 5.76 -4.56
C VAL A 120 -15.80 6.91 -5.46
N ALA A 121 -14.81 6.68 -6.33
CA ALA A 121 -14.31 7.70 -7.26
C ALA A 121 -15.39 8.23 -8.19
N THR A 122 -16.22 7.33 -8.75
CA THR A 122 -17.36 7.71 -9.56
C THR A 122 -18.38 8.55 -8.78
N ALA A 123 -18.67 8.17 -7.54
CA ALA A 123 -19.59 8.89 -6.69
C ALA A 123 -19.12 10.30 -6.35
N VAL A 124 -17.86 10.47 -5.90
CA VAL A 124 -17.33 11.77 -5.49
C VAL A 124 -17.13 12.71 -6.67
N ALA A 125 -16.74 12.19 -7.83
CA ALA A 125 -16.62 12.98 -9.07
C ALA A 125 -17.98 13.51 -9.51
N GLY A 126 -19.02 12.68 -9.51
CA GLY A 126 -20.39 13.09 -9.86
C GLY A 126 -21.00 14.12 -8.89
N LEU A 127 -20.50 14.20 -7.66
CA LEU A 127 -20.94 15.13 -6.63
C LEU A 127 -20.04 16.37 -6.50
N GLY A 128 -18.92 16.42 -7.23
CA GLY A 128 -17.95 17.52 -7.14
C GLY A 128 -17.28 17.63 -5.76
N LYS A 129 -17.20 16.53 -5.00
CA LYS A 129 -16.62 16.53 -3.65
C LYS A 129 -15.10 16.50 -3.65
N PRO A 130 -14.45 17.28 -2.76
CA PRO A 130 -13.04 17.06 -2.41
C PRO A 130 -12.79 15.60 -2.00
N HIS A 131 -11.69 15.03 -2.49
CA HIS A 131 -11.39 13.63 -2.21
C HIS A 131 -9.90 13.30 -2.29
N ILE A 132 -9.52 12.25 -1.57
CA ILE A 132 -8.19 11.64 -1.51
C ILE A 132 -8.44 10.14 -1.60
N LEU A 133 -8.20 9.51 -2.74
CA LEU A 133 -8.52 8.10 -2.95
C LEU A 133 -7.28 7.33 -3.39
N GLU A 134 -6.76 6.49 -2.52
CA GLU A 134 -5.72 5.49 -2.84
C GLU A 134 -6.40 4.17 -3.18
N GLN A 135 -6.01 3.57 -4.30
CA GLN A 135 -6.57 2.32 -4.80
C GLN A 135 -5.46 1.28 -5.01
N GLU A 136 -5.86 0.01 -4.93
CA GLU A 136 -4.98 -1.14 -5.18
C GLU A 136 -4.23 -1.06 -6.51
N VAL A 137 -2.93 -1.36 -6.48
CA VAL A 137 -2.02 -1.26 -7.62
C VAL A 137 -0.92 -2.30 -7.58
N LEU A 138 -0.27 -2.53 -8.73
CA LEU A 138 0.88 -3.41 -8.86
C LEU A 138 2.17 -2.58 -8.94
N ASN A 139 2.89 -2.46 -7.83
CA ASN A 139 4.23 -1.86 -7.84
C ASN A 139 5.26 -2.84 -8.40
N THR A 140 6.25 -2.30 -9.10
CA THR A 140 7.18 -3.10 -9.88
C THR A 140 8.64 -2.75 -9.60
N TRP A 141 9.51 -3.77 -9.67
CA TRP A 141 10.95 -3.61 -9.62
C TRP A 141 11.56 -4.14 -10.93
N GLY A 142 11.96 -3.21 -11.81
CA GLY A 142 12.66 -3.52 -13.05
C GLY A 142 14.15 -3.76 -12.77
N ILE A 143 14.72 -4.77 -13.41
CA ILE A 143 16.14 -5.16 -13.28
C ILE A 143 16.69 -5.28 -14.69
N TRP A 144 17.49 -4.29 -15.07
CA TRP A 144 18.00 -4.10 -16.43
C TRP A 144 19.44 -3.62 -16.40
N ASP A 145 20.34 -4.37 -17.01
CA ASP A 145 21.78 -4.07 -17.01
C ASP A 145 22.29 -3.74 -15.61
N PHE A 146 22.19 -4.73 -14.70
CA PHE A 146 22.40 -4.57 -13.27
C PHE A 146 23.33 -5.63 -12.69
N SER A 147 24.24 -5.21 -11.81
CA SER A 147 25.21 -6.08 -11.16
C SER A 147 25.20 -6.03 -9.62
N GLY A 148 24.40 -5.16 -9.03
CA GLY A 148 24.37 -4.91 -7.58
C GLY A 148 23.66 -5.98 -6.75
N TRP A 149 23.92 -7.27 -7.00
CA TRP A 149 23.17 -8.41 -6.44
C TRP A 149 23.20 -8.50 -4.92
N GLU A 150 24.28 -8.11 -4.26
CA GLU A 150 24.37 -8.11 -2.80
C GLU A 150 23.34 -7.16 -2.16
N ARG A 151 23.15 -5.97 -2.77
CA ARG A 151 22.14 -5.00 -2.30
C ARG A 151 20.72 -5.55 -2.49
N LEU A 152 20.47 -6.22 -3.62
CA LEU A 152 19.19 -6.87 -3.89
C LEU A 152 18.92 -7.96 -2.85
N THR A 153 19.87 -8.86 -2.62
CA THR A 153 19.76 -9.96 -1.62
C THR A 153 19.44 -9.42 -0.23
N ALA A 154 20.07 -8.32 0.19
CA ALA A 154 19.87 -7.73 1.51
C ALA A 154 18.46 -7.10 1.69
N VAL A 155 17.80 -6.72 0.59
CA VAL A 155 16.48 -6.06 0.62
C VAL A 155 15.34 -7.05 0.51
N ILE A 156 15.50 -8.17 -0.20
CA ILE A 156 14.42 -9.14 -0.47
C ILE A 156 13.65 -9.58 0.78
N PRO A 157 14.28 -10.03 1.89
CA PRO A 157 13.53 -10.44 3.08
C PRO A 157 12.66 -9.30 3.65
N LYS A 158 13.15 -8.07 3.64
CA LYS A 158 12.43 -6.88 4.12
C LYS A 158 11.20 -6.55 3.27
N LEU A 159 11.18 -6.95 2.00
CA LEU A 159 10.01 -6.78 1.16
C LEU A 159 8.84 -7.68 1.60
N PHE A 160 9.12 -8.76 2.33
CA PHE A 160 8.10 -9.66 2.86
C PHE A 160 7.52 -9.21 4.21
N GLU A 161 8.05 -8.15 4.84
CA GLU A 161 7.42 -7.58 6.04
C GLU A 161 5.91 -7.40 5.84
N TYR A 162 5.12 -7.70 6.87
CA TYR A 162 3.65 -7.73 6.84
C TYR A 162 3.07 -8.72 5.82
N GLY A 163 3.82 -9.70 5.34
CA GLY A 163 3.37 -10.63 4.29
C GLY A 163 3.05 -9.95 2.97
N LYS A 164 3.74 -8.86 2.64
CA LYS A 164 3.44 -7.99 1.47
C LYS A 164 2.01 -7.41 1.43
N GLN A 165 1.31 -7.39 2.55
CA GLN A 165 -0.01 -6.79 2.69
C GLN A 165 0.11 -5.27 2.87
N ARG A 166 0.83 -4.60 1.96
CA ARG A 166 1.13 -3.15 1.97
C ARG A 166 0.94 -2.57 0.58
N CYS A 167 0.33 -1.40 0.51
CA CYS A 167 0.13 -0.68 -0.75
C CYS A 167 1.45 -0.31 -1.48
N THR A 168 2.58 -0.26 -0.76
CA THR A 168 3.92 -0.03 -1.32
C THR A 168 4.77 -1.29 -1.41
N ALA A 169 4.19 -2.49 -1.31
CA ALA A 169 4.91 -3.73 -1.55
C ALA A 169 5.33 -3.87 -3.02
N TYR A 170 6.38 -4.62 -3.27
CA TYR A 170 6.91 -4.92 -4.61
C TYR A 170 6.69 -6.40 -4.94
N PRO A 171 5.53 -6.83 -5.42
CA PRO A 171 5.27 -8.22 -5.77
C PRO A 171 5.71 -8.58 -7.19
N ARG A 172 6.10 -7.60 -8.03
CA ARG A 172 6.51 -7.82 -9.41
C ARG A 172 7.97 -7.48 -9.62
N PHE A 173 8.73 -8.45 -10.14
CA PHE A 173 10.06 -8.26 -10.69
C PHE A 173 9.99 -8.37 -12.22
N VAL A 174 10.54 -7.37 -12.92
CA VAL A 174 10.68 -7.39 -14.38
C VAL A 174 12.16 -7.49 -14.69
N VAL A 175 12.60 -8.64 -15.18
CA VAL A 175 14.02 -9.01 -15.23
C VAL A 175 14.45 -9.19 -16.67
N GLN A 176 15.55 -8.53 -17.06
CA GLN A 176 16.21 -8.79 -18.32
C GLN A 176 16.60 -10.27 -18.39
N ARG A 177 16.18 -10.96 -19.46
CA ARG A 177 16.33 -12.44 -19.57
C ARG A 177 17.76 -12.91 -19.38
N SER A 178 18.73 -12.19 -19.89
CA SER A 178 20.16 -12.51 -19.73
C SER A 178 20.66 -12.45 -18.27
N LEU A 179 19.91 -11.79 -17.38
CA LEU A 179 20.25 -11.66 -15.96
C LEU A 179 19.52 -12.69 -15.08
N LEU A 180 18.67 -13.56 -15.63
CA LEU A 180 17.81 -14.46 -14.85
C LEU A 180 18.61 -15.33 -13.88
N ASP A 181 19.69 -15.97 -14.34
CA ASP A 181 20.46 -16.87 -13.50
C ASP A 181 21.13 -16.13 -12.32
N ALA A 182 21.69 -14.97 -12.58
CA ALA A 182 22.29 -14.12 -11.55
C ALA A 182 21.22 -13.58 -10.57
N PHE A 183 20.05 -13.18 -11.09
CA PHE A 183 18.91 -12.77 -10.29
C PHE A 183 18.43 -13.91 -9.37
N LEU A 184 18.21 -15.10 -9.91
CA LEU A 184 17.77 -16.26 -9.11
C LEU A 184 18.82 -16.69 -8.08
N ALA A 185 20.11 -16.60 -8.41
CA ALA A 185 21.19 -16.89 -7.47
C ALA A 185 21.19 -15.93 -6.26
N ALA A 186 20.80 -14.66 -6.45
CA ALA A 186 20.65 -13.69 -5.39
C ALA A 186 19.28 -13.79 -4.67
N TYR A 187 18.20 -13.99 -5.42
CA TYR A 187 16.82 -13.97 -4.93
C TYR A 187 16.44 -15.23 -4.13
N LEU A 188 16.76 -16.44 -4.63
CA LEU A 188 16.30 -17.68 -4.00
C LEU A 188 16.85 -17.91 -2.58
N PRO A 189 18.12 -17.64 -2.26
CA PRO A 189 18.58 -17.72 -0.88
C PRO A 189 17.85 -16.73 0.04
N ALA A 190 17.60 -15.51 -0.44
CA ALA A 190 16.94 -14.46 0.31
C ALA A 190 15.47 -14.79 0.61
N VAL A 191 14.70 -15.27 -0.37
CA VAL A 191 13.31 -15.66 -0.14
C VAL A 191 13.17 -16.90 0.75
N ARG A 192 14.14 -17.82 0.70
CA ARG A 192 14.19 -18.99 1.59
C ARG A 192 14.46 -18.62 3.04
N SER A 193 15.11 -17.50 3.31
CA SER A 193 15.38 -17.02 4.67
C SER A 193 14.17 -16.38 5.35
N VAL A 194 13.08 -16.13 4.61
CA VAL A 194 11.86 -15.50 5.14
C VAL A 194 11.18 -16.42 6.16
N ARG A 195 10.95 -15.88 7.35
CA ARG A 195 10.40 -16.61 8.50
C ARG A 195 8.92 -16.28 8.68
N VAL A 196 8.09 -17.31 8.54
CA VAL A 196 6.63 -17.22 8.71
C VAL A 196 6.20 -18.03 9.91
N GLY A 197 5.34 -17.48 10.76
CA GLY A 197 4.87 -18.20 11.95
C GLY A 197 3.89 -17.40 12.79
N HIS A 198 3.53 -17.97 13.93
CA HIS A 198 2.67 -17.29 14.88
C HIS A 198 3.48 -16.38 15.82
N PRO A 199 3.12 -15.10 15.98
CA PRO A 199 3.93 -14.15 16.76
C PRO A 199 4.03 -14.47 18.26
N LEU A 200 3.18 -15.37 18.78
CA LEU A 200 3.21 -15.82 20.16
C LEU A 200 3.58 -17.31 20.28
N ALA A 201 4.20 -17.92 19.27
CA ALA A 201 4.67 -19.31 19.35
C ALA A 201 5.97 -19.37 20.16
N VAL A 202 5.85 -19.29 21.48
CA VAL A 202 6.92 -19.45 22.47
C VAL A 202 6.62 -20.66 23.35
N ALA A 203 7.67 -21.32 23.84
CA ALA A 203 7.52 -22.47 24.73
C ALA A 203 7.11 -22.03 26.12
N ASP A 204 7.66 -20.94 26.64
CA ASP A 204 7.32 -20.29 27.91
C ASP A 204 6.87 -18.85 27.64
N PRO A 205 5.81 -18.35 28.31
CA PRO A 205 5.38 -16.95 28.20
C PRO A 205 6.46 -15.91 28.54
N ALA A 206 7.50 -16.29 29.26
CA ALA A 206 8.65 -15.45 29.58
C ALA A 206 9.73 -15.44 28.49
N ASP A 207 9.65 -16.34 27.52
CA ASP A 207 10.59 -16.38 26.41
C ASP A 207 10.45 -15.15 25.49
N PRO A 208 11.54 -14.71 24.83
CA PRO A 208 11.45 -13.68 23.83
C PRO A 208 10.54 -14.12 22.68
N LEU A 209 9.76 -13.16 22.14
CA LEU A 209 8.90 -13.43 21.00
C LEU A 209 9.73 -13.92 19.79
N PRO A 210 9.16 -14.82 18.96
CA PRO A 210 9.89 -15.37 17.83
C PRO A 210 10.21 -14.27 16.82
N GLU A 211 11.42 -14.30 16.28
CA GLU A 211 11.81 -13.41 15.19
C GLU A 211 11.17 -13.88 13.88
N LEU A 212 10.14 -13.20 13.44
CA LEU A 212 9.40 -13.48 12.23
C LEU A 212 9.44 -12.29 11.28
N ASP A 213 9.37 -12.57 9.99
CA ASP A 213 9.20 -11.53 8.97
C ASP A 213 7.72 -11.19 8.78
N PHE A 214 6.84 -12.19 8.91
CA PHE A 214 5.39 -11.96 8.96
C PHE A 214 4.61 -13.12 9.60
N GLY A 215 3.37 -12.84 9.96
CA GLY A 215 2.38 -13.76 10.50
C GLY A 215 1.29 -14.15 9.49
N PRO A 216 0.02 -14.31 9.89
CA PRO A 216 -1.08 -14.65 9.00
C PRO A 216 -1.42 -13.52 8.02
N LEU A 217 -2.10 -13.87 6.96
CA LEU A 217 -2.88 -12.93 6.18
C LEU A 217 -4.10 -12.46 6.98
N ILE A 218 -4.81 -11.47 6.46
CA ILE A 218 -5.96 -10.90 7.17
C ILE A 218 -7.02 -11.95 7.55
N ASN A 219 -7.25 -12.94 6.69
CA ASN A 219 -8.18 -14.04 6.94
C ASN A 219 -7.90 -15.25 6.03
N ALA A 220 -8.57 -16.37 6.30
CA ALA A 220 -8.48 -17.60 5.51
C ALA A 220 -9.03 -17.43 4.08
N ALA A 221 -10.00 -16.54 3.87
CA ALA A 221 -10.55 -16.30 2.53
C ALA A 221 -9.49 -15.69 1.60
N LYS A 222 -8.67 -14.75 2.10
CA LYS A 222 -7.55 -14.17 1.33
C LYS A 222 -6.45 -15.20 1.07
N SER A 223 -6.17 -16.06 2.03
CA SER A 223 -5.23 -17.18 1.85
C SER A 223 -5.68 -18.12 0.73
N LYS A 224 -6.96 -18.49 0.74
CA LYS A 224 -7.56 -19.33 -0.29
C LYS A 224 -7.53 -18.66 -1.67
N GLU A 225 -7.95 -17.39 -1.75
CA GLU A 225 -7.92 -16.60 -2.99
C GLU A 225 -6.53 -16.64 -3.65
N LEU A 226 -5.48 -16.34 -2.87
CA LEU A 226 -4.11 -16.34 -3.38
C LEU A 226 -3.65 -17.73 -3.81
N THR A 227 -4.01 -18.75 -3.04
CA THR A 227 -3.66 -20.14 -3.37
C THR A 227 -4.32 -20.57 -4.68
N ASP A 228 -5.58 -20.21 -4.87
CA ASP A 228 -6.33 -20.50 -6.11
C ASP A 228 -5.72 -19.75 -7.31
N GLN A 229 -5.38 -18.47 -7.16
CA GLN A 229 -4.73 -17.67 -8.22
C GLN A 229 -3.36 -18.22 -8.61
N VAL A 230 -2.57 -18.70 -7.62
CA VAL A 230 -1.28 -19.34 -7.86
C VAL A 230 -1.48 -20.67 -8.61
N ALA A 231 -2.44 -21.49 -8.20
CA ALA A 231 -2.75 -22.76 -8.88
C ALA A 231 -3.18 -22.51 -10.32
N GLU A 232 -4.11 -21.59 -10.55
CA GLU A 232 -4.58 -21.23 -11.89
C GLU A 232 -3.44 -20.72 -12.78
N ALA A 233 -2.56 -19.85 -12.26
CA ALA A 233 -1.43 -19.35 -13.03
C ALA A 233 -0.46 -20.47 -13.45
N VAL A 234 -0.23 -21.46 -12.56
CA VAL A 234 0.61 -22.63 -12.85
C VAL A 234 -0.03 -23.54 -13.88
N ASP A 235 -1.33 -23.82 -13.75
CA ASP A 235 -2.07 -24.64 -14.71
C ASP A 235 -2.08 -24.02 -16.12
N ARG A 236 -1.93 -22.70 -16.20
CA ARG A 236 -1.81 -21.94 -17.45
C ARG A 236 -0.38 -21.69 -17.91
N GLY A 237 0.63 -22.32 -17.29
CA GLY A 237 2.01 -22.35 -17.74
C GLY A 237 3.00 -21.46 -16.96
N ALA A 238 2.60 -20.79 -15.89
CA ALA A 238 3.55 -20.15 -15.00
C ALA A 238 4.45 -21.19 -14.31
N VAL A 239 5.74 -20.94 -14.23
CA VAL A 239 6.69 -21.85 -13.59
C VAL A 239 6.94 -21.37 -12.16
N PRO A 240 6.79 -22.19 -11.11
CA PRO A 240 7.09 -21.80 -9.75
C PRO A 240 8.55 -22.13 -9.37
N PRO A 241 9.53 -21.22 -9.51
CA PRO A 241 10.91 -21.45 -9.07
C PRO A 241 11.03 -21.58 -7.55
N TYR A 242 10.05 -21.09 -6.79
CA TYR A 242 10.01 -21.23 -5.35
C TYR A 242 8.59 -21.41 -4.82
N ARG A 243 8.44 -22.34 -3.89
CA ARG A 243 7.26 -22.49 -3.02
C ARG A 243 7.75 -22.75 -1.59
N GLY A 244 7.46 -21.82 -0.68
CA GLY A 244 7.70 -21.99 0.74
C GLY A 244 6.92 -23.14 1.33
N ARG A 245 7.43 -23.69 2.42
CA ARG A 245 6.76 -24.78 3.17
C ARG A 245 6.58 -24.35 4.62
N PRO A 246 5.51 -24.81 5.28
CA PRO A 246 5.35 -24.63 6.71
C PRO A 246 6.56 -25.20 7.49
N ASP A 247 6.90 -24.50 8.54
CA ASP A 247 7.78 -24.99 9.60
C ASP A 247 6.92 -25.10 10.85
N ASP A 248 6.47 -26.32 11.17
CA ASP A 248 5.50 -26.57 12.22
C ASP A 248 6.01 -26.13 13.62
N THR A 249 7.34 -25.97 13.77
CA THR A 249 7.94 -25.47 15.02
C THR A 249 7.65 -24.00 15.29
N ARG A 250 7.14 -23.27 14.30
CA ARG A 250 6.81 -21.85 14.38
C ARG A 250 5.33 -21.57 14.61
N PHE A 251 4.57 -22.59 14.96
CA PHE A 251 3.13 -22.49 15.22
C PHE A 251 2.76 -23.05 16.60
N LEU A 252 1.65 -22.58 17.13
CA LEU A 252 1.11 -23.15 18.37
C LEU A 252 0.51 -24.54 18.11
N PRO A 253 0.61 -25.48 19.04
CA PRO A 253 -0.02 -26.79 18.89
C PRO A 253 -1.53 -26.69 18.62
N GLY A 254 -2.00 -27.30 17.55
CA GLY A 254 -3.42 -27.29 17.17
C GLY A 254 -3.95 -25.96 16.63
N GLN A 255 -3.07 -25.03 16.33
CA GLN A 255 -3.45 -23.73 15.74
C GLN A 255 -4.07 -23.90 14.37
N ASP A 256 -5.13 -23.14 14.08
CA ASP A 256 -5.62 -22.96 12.73
C ASP A 256 -4.62 -22.14 11.89
N THR A 257 -4.08 -22.78 10.87
CA THR A 257 -3.12 -22.17 9.94
C THR A 257 -3.73 -21.79 8.60
N SER A 258 -5.05 -21.85 8.46
CA SER A 258 -5.77 -21.56 7.20
C SER A 258 -5.53 -20.16 6.63
N ALA A 259 -5.20 -19.19 7.49
CA ALA A 259 -4.85 -17.83 7.08
C ALA A 259 -3.37 -17.64 6.73
N TYR A 260 -2.53 -18.67 6.78
CA TYR A 260 -1.10 -18.56 6.51
C TYR A 260 -0.78 -18.97 5.06
N VAL A 261 -0.05 -18.12 4.37
CA VAL A 261 0.54 -18.40 3.05
C VAL A 261 2.04 -18.21 3.15
N HIS A 262 2.79 -19.22 2.77
CA HIS A 262 4.25 -19.12 2.65
C HIS A 262 4.65 -18.45 1.34
N PRO A 263 5.83 -17.82 1.27
CA PRO A 263 6.27 -17.14 0.04
C PRO A 263 6.21 -18.05 -1.18
N VAL A 264 5.61 -17.56 -2.25
CA VAL A 264 5.57 -18.23 -3.57
C VAL A 264 6.14 -17.27 -4.60
N THR A 265 6.92 -17.81 -5.52
CA THR A 265 7.43 -17.07 -6.67
C THR A 265 6.99 -17.75 -7.95
N LEU A 266 6.45 -16.99 -8.89
CA LEU A 266 6.01 -17.44 -10.19
C LEU A 266 6.82 -16.76 -11.30
N LEU A 267 7.33 -17.53 -12.22
CA LEU A 267 7.98 -17.04 -13.42
C LEU A 267 6.98 -16.98 -14.56
N ASN A 268 6.93 -15.83 -15.24
CA ASN A 268 6.08 -15.54 -16.40
C ASN A 268 4.60 -15.95 -16.21
N PRO A 269 3.89 -15.37 -15.23
CA PRO A 269 2.46 -15.56 -15.14
C PRO A 269 1.81 -15.10 -16.47
N PRO A 270 0.87 -15.89 -17.01
CA PRO A 270 0.25 -15.56 -18.29
C PRO A 270 -0.51 -14.21 -18.21
N PRO A 271 -0.57 -13.44 -19.31
CA PRO A 271 -1.28 -12.15 -19.33
C PRO A 271 -2.74 -12.20 -18.91
N SER A 272 -3.38 -13.36 -19.04
CA SER A 272 -4.77 -13.60 -18.62
C SER A 272 -4.91 -13.85 -17.11
N SER A 273 -3.82 -14.05 -16.38
CA SER A 273 -3.85 -14.23 -14.92
C SER A 273 -4.01 -12.89 -14.21
N PRO A 274 -4.83 -12.80 -13.15
CA PRO A 274 -4.84 -11.64 -12.26
C PRO A 274 -3.45 -11.29 -11.74
N LEU A 275 -2.61 -12.29 -11.45
CA LEU A 275 -1.23 -12.09 -10.99
C LEU A 275 -0.32 -11.42 -12.04
N HIS A 276 -0.77 -11.22 -13.28
CA HIS A 276 -0.02 -10.49 -14.30
C HIS A 276 -0.25 -8.97 -14.22
N HIS A 277 -1.41 -8.49 -13.79
CA HIS A 277 -1.79 -7.08 -13.87
C HIS A 277 -2.41 -6.49 -12.60
N ALA A 278 -2.66 -7.32 -11.57
CA ALA A 278 -3.19 -6.88 -10.29
C ALA A 278 -2.24 -7.26 -9.15
N GLU A 279 -2.35 -6.53 -8.05
CA GLU A 279 -1.59 -6.79 -6.84
C GLU A 279 -2.12 -8.05 -6.13
N PRO A 280 -1.28 -9.03 -5.76
CA PRO A 280 -1.71 -10.18 -4.98
C PRO A 280 -2.09 -9.80 -3.54
N PHE A 281 -1.55 -8.70 -3.00
CA PHE A 281 -1.70 -8.26 -1.62
C PHE A 281 -1.45 -9.40 -0.61
N GLY A 282 -0.30 -10.06 -0.79
CA GLY A 282 0.16 -11.22 -0.03
C GLY A 282 1.53 -11.71 -0.52
N PRO A 283 2.10 -12.76 0.08
CA PRO A 283 3.48 -13.19 -0.13
C PRO A 283 3.69 -13.96 -1.45
N VAL A 284 3.15 -13.43 -2.55
CA VAL A 284 3.28 -13.98 -3.89
C VAL A 284 4.09 -13.03 -4.75
N ASP A 285 5.24 -13.48 -5.23
CA ASP A 285 6.07 -12.73 -6.17
C ASP A 285 5.92 -13.26 -7.59
N THR A 286 5.99 -12.36 -8.54
CA THR A 286 5.99 -12.68 -9.96
C THR A 286 7.23 -12.13 -10.64
N ILE A 287 7.86 -12.94 -11.49
CA ILE A 287 9.00 -12.57 -12.32
C ILE A 287 8.53 -12.57 -13.77
N VAL A 288 8.69 -11.47 -14.48
CA VAL A 288 8.45 -11.37 -15.92
C VAL A 288 9.78 -11.15 -16.63
N LEU A 289 10.10 -12.02 -17.59
CA LEU A 289 11.32 -11.90 -18.39
C LEU A 289 11.08 -11.03 -19.60
N VAL A 290 12.05 -10.17 -19.87
CA VAL A 290 12.02 -9.22 -20.98
C VAL A 290 13.36 -9.21 -21.73
N ASP A 291 13.31 -8.93 -23.02
CA ASP A 291 14.48 -8.91 -23.88
C ASP A 291 14.81 -7.50 -24.39
N THR A 292 13.88 -6.57 -24.29
CA THR A 292 14.02 -5.18 -24.76
C THR A 292 13.51 -4.18 -23.71
N GLU A 293 13.98 -2.93 -23.79
CA GLU A 293 13.51 -1.84 -22.94
C GLU A 293 12.02 -1.54 -23.14
N ALA A 294 11.50 -1.73 -24.35
CA ALA A 294 10.07 -1.57 -24.63
C ALA A 294 9.24 -2.61 -23.87
N GLU A 295 9.69 -3.87 -23.84
CA GLU A 295 9.05 -4.93 -23.05
C GLU A 295 9.18 -4.67 -21.54
N LEU A 296 10.34 -4.17 -21.07
CA LEU A 296 10.56 -3.78 -19.68
C LEU A 296 9.51 -2.74 -19.26
N LEU A 297 9.37 -1.65 -20.01
CA LEU A 297 8.40 -0.61 -19.73
C LEU A 297 6.96 -1.12 -19.82
N ALA A 298 6.62 -1.94 -20.80
CA ALA A 298 5.30 -2.55 -20.92
C ALA A 298 4.95 -3.43 -19.69
N ALA A 299 5.89 -4.27 -19.24
CA ALA A 299 5.70 -5.15 -18.09
C ALA A 299 5.67 -4.39 -16.75
N MET A 300 6.45 -3.31 -16.62
CA MET A 300 6.42 -2.44 -15.44
C MET A 300 5.12 -1.61 -15.37
N ASN A 301 4.51 -1.31 -16.50
CA ASN A 301 3.28 -0.51 -16.61
C ASN A 301 1.99 -1.35 -16.71
N ALA A 302 2.06 -2.67 -16.49
CA ALA A 302 0.95 -3.60 -16.75
C ALA A 302 -0.36 -3.28 -15.99
N SER A 303 -0.28 -2.66 -14.81
CA SER A 303 -1.45 -2.31 -14.00
C SER A 303 -2.07 -0.93 -14.31
N ASN A 304 -1.55 -0.21 -15.29
CA ASN A 304 -1.99 1.15 -15.62
C ASN A 304 -1.83 2.17 -14.46
N GLY A 305 -0.78 2.05 -13.70
CA GLY A 305 -0.44 2.98 -12.62
C GLY A 305 0.11 2.27 -11.38
N ALA A 306 0.88 2.99 -10.62
CA ALA A 306 1.47 2.51 -9.37
C ALA A 306 1.71 3.67 -8.40
N LEU A 307 1.87 3.34 -7.11
CA LEU A 307 2.35 4.27 -6.09
C LEU A 307 3.87 4.41 -6.20
N VAL A 308 4.56 3.29 -6.29
CA VAL A 308 6.01 3.23 -6.35
C VAL A 308 6.48 2.24 -7.42
N ALA A 309 7.63 2.53 -8.00
CA ALA A 309 8.40 1.59 -8.82
C ALA A 309 9.88 1.76 -8.52
N THR A 310 10.69 0.78 -8.90
CA THR A 310 12.14 0.89 -8.84
C THR A 310 12.73 0.34 -10.13
N LEU A 311 13.71 1.02 -10.68
CA LEU A 311 14.51 0.51 -11.79
C LEU A 311 15.96 0.31 -11.32
N ALA A 312 16.38 -0.95 -11.24
CA ALA A 312 17.75 -1.33 -10.97
C ALA A 312 18.51 -1.39 -12.29
N THR A 313 19.46 -0.49 -12.46
CA THR A 313 20.42 -0.47 -13.56
C THR A 313 21.72 0.15 -13.06
N ASP A 314 22.84 -0.29 -13.59
CA ASP A 314 24.15 0.27 -13.25
C ASP A 314 24.43 1.55 -14.05
N ASP A 315 23.75 1.74 -15.19
CA ASP A 315 23.89 2.93 -16.03
C ASP A 315 22.87 4.02 -15.67
N ARG A 316 23.39 5.13 -15.14
CA ARG A 316 22.58 6.29 -14.77
C ARG A 316 21.85 6.92 -15.97
N ALA A 317 22.45 6.92 -17.15
CA ALA A 317 21.80 7.48 -18.35
C ALA A 317 20.58 6.63 -18.78
N THR A 318 20.70 5.32 -18.65
CA THR A 318 19.56 4.40 -18.86
C THR A 318 18.43 4.66 -17.85
N TYR A 319 18.77 4.85 -16.58
CA TYR A 319 17.77 5.23 -15.58
C TYR A 319 17.08 6.54 -15.94
N ASP A 320 17.84 7.59 -16.20
CA ASP A 320 17.29 8.94 -16.47
C ASP A 320 16.39 8.96 -17.74
N ARG A 321 16.63 8.04 -18.68
CA ARG A 321 15.84 7.91 -19.90
C ARG A 321 14.57 7.06 -19.71
N LEU A 322 14.62 5.99 -18.91
CA LEU A 322 13.51 5.05 -18.75
C LEU A 322 12.57 5.43 -17.60
N ALA A 323 13.10 5.93 -16.48
CA ALA A 323 12.31 6.23 -15.29
C ALA A 323 11.10 7.16 -15.56
N PRO A 324 11.20 8.22 -16.39
CA PRO A 324 10.03 9.07 -16.71
C PRO A 324 8.93 8.36 -17.51
N GLN A 325 9.21 7.19 -18.08
CA GLN A 325 8.25 6.39 -18.84
C GLN A 325 7.56 5.32 -17.99
N ILE A 326 8.00 5.12 -16.75
CA ILE A 326 7.37 4.21 -15.79
C ILE A 326 6.19 4.93 -15.15
N ARG A 327 5.01 4.32 -15.23
CA ARG A 327 3.75 4.89 -14.75
C ARG A 327 3.57 4.68 -13.25
N ALA A 328 4.48 5.23 -12.45
CA ALA A 328 4.46 5.24 -10.99
C ALA A 328 4.59 6.65 -10.46
N PHE A 329 4.00 6.93 -9.30
CA PHE A 329 4.13 8.25 -8.67
C PHE A 329 5.58 8.55 -8.27
N LYS A 330 6.28 7.52 -7.75
CA LYS A 330 7.71 7.60 -7.44
C LYS A 330 8.46 6.46 -8.09
N THR A 331 9.52 6.78 -8.82
CA THR A 331 10.43 5.79 -9.38
C THR A 331 11.80 5.90 -8.71
N GLY A 332 12.21 4.87 -8.00
CA GLY A 332 13.51 4.76 -7.35
C GLY A 332 14.58 4.18 -8.27
N HIS A 333 15.87 4.46 -7.97
CA HIS A 333 17.02 3.90 -8.66
C HIS A 333 17.70 2.81 -7.81
N GLY A 334 17.96 1.66 -8.39
CA GLY A 334 18.67 0.55 -7.78
C GLY A 334 17.79 -0.34 -6.90
N VAL A 335 17.66 -0.03 -5.62
CA VAL A 335 16.85 -0.83 -4.67
C VAL A 335 15.70 -0.02 -4.09
N PRO A 336 14.57 -0.68 -3.76
CA PRO A 336 13.43 -0.01 -3.13
C PRO A 336 13.81 0.72 -1.84
N ARG A 337 13.30 1.93 -1.67
CA ARG A 337 13.37 2.64 -0.39
C ARG A 337 12.37 2.05 0.58
N SER A 338 12.77 1.91 1.84
CA SER A 338 11.90 1.38 2.89
C SER A 338 10.94 2.43 3.45
N ARG A 339 11.29 3.72 3.36
CA ARG A 339 10.49 4.85 3.88
C ARG A 339 10.71 6.11 3.04
N GLY A 340 9.65 6.93 2.90
CA GLY A 340 9.73 8.32 2.47
C GLY A 340 9.92 9.28 3.64
N ASP A 341 10.37 10.48 3.37
CA ASP A 341 10.42 11.55 4.35
C ASP A 341 9.00 12.11 4.61
N ARG A 342 8.76 12.75 5.75
CA ARG A 342 7.41 13.18 6.16
C ARG A 342 6.88 14.34 5.34
N ASP A 343 7.75 15.20 4.87
CA ASP A 343 7.48 16.34 4.00
C ASP A 343 7.40 15.96 2.52
N GLU A 344 7.77 14.70 2.19
CA GLU A 344 7.76 14.20 0.82
C GLU A 344 6.33 13.95 0.35
N LEU A 345 6.01 14.45 -0.85
CA LEU A 345 4.72 14.20 -1.49
C LEU A 345 4.46 12.70 -1.64
N PHE A 346 3.20 12.31 -1.41
CA PHE A 346 2.71 10.97 -1.63
C PHE A 346 1.42 10.99 -2.44
N GLY A 347 1.32 10.09 -3.39
CA GLY A 347 0.20 9.96 -4.30
C GLY A 347 0.33 8.72 -5.15
N GLY A 348 -0.41 8.68 -6.26
CA GLY A 348 -0.36 7.58 -7.21
C GLY A 348 -0.53 8.06 -8.63
N PHE A 349 -0.13 7.22 -9.58
CA PHE A 349 -0.29 7.45 -11.01
C PHE A 349 -1.45 6.62 -11.57
N GLY A 350 -2.18 7.16 -12.53
CA GLY A 350 -3.22 6.42 -13.26
C GLY A 350 -4.34 5.90 -12.35
N ALA A 351 -4.58 4.59 -12.37
CA ALA A 351 -5.65 3.96 -11.61
C ALA A 351 -5.40 3.88 -10.09
N SER A 352 -4.15 4.12 -9.64
CA SER A 352 -3.79 3.97 -8.23
C SER A 352 -4.26 5.10 -7.33
N TRP A 353 -4.68 6.23 -7.92
CA TRP A 353 -5.04 7.42 -7.16
C TRP A 353 -6.12 8.24 -7.85
N ARG A 354 -6.94 8.92 -7.04
CA ARG A 354 -7.85 9.98 -7.48
C ARG A 354 -7.88 11.09 -6.44
N GLY A 355 -7.99 12.34 -6.91
CA GLY A 355 -8.06 13.51 -6.06
C GLY A 355 -6.68 14.04 -5.63
N ALA A 356 -6.66 14.81 -4.55
CA ALA A 356 -5.47 15.47 -4.06
C ALA A 356 -4.39 14.49 -3.62
N PHE A 357 -3.12 14.84 -3.88
CA PHE A 357 -1.98 14.16 -3.27
C PHE A 357 -1.85 14.54 -1.80
N VAL A 358 -1.08 13.77 -1.05
CA VAL A 358 -0.83 13.98 0.38
C VAL A 358 0.67 14.06 0.68
N GLY A 359 1.03 14.20 1.95
CA GLY A 359 2.39 14.39 2.44
C GLY A 359 2.72 15.86 2.66
N GLY A 360 3.56 16.16 3.63
CA GLY A 360 3.86 17.52 4.00
C GLY A 360 2.61 18.36 4.28
N ASP A 361 2.58 19.58 3.79
CA ASP A 361 1.44 20.50 3.93
C ASP A 361 0.20 20.07 3.10
N LEU A 362 0.37 19.23 2.09
CA LEU A 362 -0.74 18.83 1.22
C LEU A 362 -1.83 18.06 1.95
N LEU A 363 -1.51 17.26 2.97
CA LEU A 363 -2.53 16.58 3.75
C LEU A 363 -3.48 17.57 4.44
N VAL A 364 -2.94 18.70 4.94
CA VAL A 364 -3.72 19.78 5.55
C VAL A 364 -4.48 20.55 4.48
N ARG A 365 -3.83 20.90 3.38
CA ARG A 365 -4.43 21.65 2.28
C ARG A 365 -5.58 20.90 1.61
N ALA A 366 -5.48 19.59 1.46
CA ALA A 366 -6.50 18.74 0.85
C ALA A 366 -7.80 18.66 1.66
N VAL A 367 -7.74 18.99 2.97
CA VAL A 367 -8.87 18.91 3.89
C VAL A 367 -9.24 20.28 4.48
N THR A 368 -8.81 21.37 3.87
CA THR A 368 -9.15 22.75 4.26
C THR A 368 -9.47 23.58 3.03
N ARG A 369 -10.25 24.64 3.21
CA ARG A 369 -10.51 25.64 2.18
C ARG A 369 -9.40 26.69 2.18
N GLY A 370 -8.70 26.81 1.07
CA GLY A 370 -7.71 27.83 0.79
C GLY A 370 -8.28 28.95 -0.09
N PRO A 371 -7.37 29.75 -0.73
CA PRO A 371 -7.77 30.75 -1.72
C PRO A 371 -8.61 30.14 -2.84
N ALA A 372 -9.57 30.90 -3.37
CA ALA A 372 -10.53 30.42 -4.39
C ALA A 372 -9.85 29.91 -5.69
N GLU A 373 -8.72 30.49 -6.04
CA GLU A 373 -7.92 30.14 -7.21
C GLU A 373 -6.93 29.01 -6.95
N GLU A 374 -6.84 28.48 -5.73
CA GLU A 374 -5.91 27.43 -5.40
C GLU A 374 -6.18 26.15 -6.22
N ARG A 375 -5.13 25.58 -6.75
CA ARG A 375 -5.12 24.27 -7.40
C ARG A 375 -4.21 23.34 -6.61
N LEU A 376 -4.77 22.26 -6.08
CA LEU A 376 -3.99 21.26 -5.37
C LEU A 376 -3.33 20.30 -6.37
N PRO A 377 -2.07 19.92 -6.17
CA PRO A 377 -1.49 18.80 -6.88
C PRO A 377 -2.30 17.53 -6.63
N GLY A 378 -2.58 16.76 -7.69
CA GLY A 378 -3.41 15.57 -7.55
C GLY A 378 -3.71 14.88 -8.86
N ASN A 379 -4.37 13.71 -8.78
CA ASN A 379 -4.91 13.01 -9.92
C ASN A 379 -6.41 13.32 -10.06
N PHE A 380 -6.70 14.41 -10.72
CA PHE A 380 -8.04 14.82 -11.08
C PHE A 380 -8.33 14.49 -12.55
N PRO A 381 -9.62 14.36 -12.97
CA PRO A 381 -9.96 14.06 -14.37
C PRO A 381 -9.34 15.03 -15.39
N ASP A 382 -9.25 16.31 -15.02
CA ASP A 382 -8.75 17.39 -15.88
C ASP A 382 -7.26 17.70 -15.68
N HIS A 383 -6.60 16.97 -14.79
CA HIS A 383 -5.17 17.12 -14.55
C HIS A 383 -4.40 15.96 -15.14
N GLN A 384 -3.41 16.26 -15.98
CA GLN A 384 -2.36 15.31 -16.27
C GLN A 384 -1.46 15.23 -15.05
N LEU A 385 -1.32 14.02 -14.55
CA LEU A 385 -0.44 13.75 -13.44
C LEU A 385 0.99 13.88 -13.85
N MET A 386 1.66 14.67 -13.10
CA MET A 386 3.11 14.76 -13.11
C MET A 386 3.58 14.09 -11.81
N PRO A 387 4.12 12.86 -11.89
CA PRO A 387 4.80 12.27 -10.73
C PRO A 387 6.04 13.08 -10.36
#